data_ae42932467daf1bff5a20bd48b5fd6ff
#
_entry.id   ae42932467daf1bff5a20bd48b5fd6ff
#
_cell.length_a   1.000
_cell.length_b   1.000
_cell.length_c   1.000
_cell.angle_alpha   90.00
_cell.angle_beta   90.00
_cell.angle_gamma   90.00
#
_symmetry.space_group_name_H-M   'P 1'
#
loop_
_entity.id
_entity.type
_entity.pdbx_description
1 polymer ?
#
loop_
_entity_poly.entity_id
_entity_poly.type
_entity_poly.pdbx_seq_one_letter_code
_entity_poly.pdbx_strand_id
1 'polypeptide(L)'
;MYKRQSITCAKCCPYGQVYAVEYQEQALDILRQNCAYLQAENVTVLAGRAETVLSELPVPDCIFIGGSNGAFPEILRQIQQLPKSVRLVVSAVTLETQAEVTQLLQDAPQLEIIPVFSGQSRKVGRYHVLQPYHPVLLFACTGGKSS
;
A
#
# COMPACT_ATOMS: atom_id res chain seq x y z
N MET A 1 13.08 -7.85 3.81
CA MET A 1 12.45 -6.80 4.66
C MET A 1 11.03 -6.53 4.17
N TYR A 2 10.16 -7.55 4.30
CA TYR A 2 8.79 -7.55 3.75
C TYR A 2 7.75 -7.20 4.81
N LYS A 3 6.66 -6.52 4.39
CA LYS A 3 5.44 -6.31 5.19
C LYS A 3 5.57 -5.39 6.43
N ARG A 4 6.45 -4.39 6.40
CA ARG A 4 6.54 -3.38 7.48
C ARG A 4 5.57 -2.22 7.35
N GLN A 5 4.99 -2.02 6.16
CA GLN A 5 4.08 -0.88 5.89
C GLN A 5 2.87 -0.89 6.84
N SER A 6 2.16 -2.01 6.94
CA SER A 6 1.01 -2.14 7.85
C SER A 6 1.36 -1.87 9.31
N ILE A 7 2.54 -2.34 9.75
CA ILE A 7 3.02 -2.12 11.11
C ILE A 7 3.41 -0.65 11.32
N THR A 8 4.02 -0.02 10.31
CA THR A 8 4.33 1.42 10.38
C THR A 8 3.04 2.23 10.44
N CYS A 9 2.05 1.91 9.63
CA CYS A 9 0.73 2.55 9.71
C CYS A 9 0.11 2.37 11.11
N ALA A 10 0.16 1.17 11.67
CA ALA A 10 -0.38 0.88 13.01
C ALA A 10 0.31 1.70 14.11
N LYS A 11 1.63 1.87 14.02
CA LYS A 11 2.38 2.72 14.97
C LYS A 11 2.09 4.20 14.81
N CYS A 12 1.76 4.65 13.60
CA CYS A 12 1.35 6.04 13.34
C CYS A 12 -0.09 6.33 13.78
N CYS A 13 -0.92 5.31 13.99
CA CYS A 13 -2.30 5.45 14.45
C CYS A 13 -2.57 4.53 15.68
N PRO A 14 -2.01 4.83 16.85
CA PRO A 14 -2.06 3.95 18.02
C PRO A 14 -3.48 3.70 18.55
N TYR A 15 -4.43 4.56 18.25
CA TYR A 15 -5.85 4.43 18.63
C TYR A 15 -6.73 3.91 17.47
N GLY A 16 -6.14 3.68 16.30
CA GLY A 16 -6.82 3.15 15.13
C GLY A 16 -6.57 1.67 14.93
N GLN A 17 -7.36 1.05 14.06
CA GLN A 17 -7.22 -0.35 13.65
C GLN A 17 -6.67 -0.42 12.23
N VAL A 18 -5.69 -1.29 11.99
CA VAL A 18 -5.14 -1.58 10.66
C VAL A 18 -5.54 -2.98 10.23
N TYR A 19 -6.15 -3.09 9.07
CA TYR A 19 -6.46 -4.36 8.42
C TYR A 19 -5.43 -4.62 7.33
N ALA A 20 -4.61 -5.65 7.50
CA ALA A 20 -3.55 -6.00 6.55
C ALA A 20 -3.97 -7.24 5.75
N VAL A 21 -4.30 -7.04 4.48
CA VAL A 21 -4.76 -8.10 3.57
C VAL A 21 -3.59 -8.64 2.77
N GLU A 22 -3.43 -9.95 2.75
CA GLU A 22 -2.39 -10.66 2.02
C GLU A 22 -2.90 -12.05 1.61
N TYR A 23 -2.58 -12.50 0.40
CA TYR A 23 -3.01 -13.81 -0.09
C TYR A 23 -1.88 -14.85 -0.16
N GLN A 24 -0.62 -14.41 -0.15
CA GLN A 24 0.53 -15.31 -0.19
C GLN A 24 0.85 -15.83 1.21
N GLU A 25 0.80 -17.15 1.39
CA GLU A 25 0.97 -17.81 2.69
C GLU A 25 2.30 -17.46 3.38
N GLN A 26 3.41 -17.51 2.64
CA GLN A 26 4.72 -17.13 3.17
C GLN A 26 4.78 -15.68 3.65
N ALA A 27 4.10 -14.78 2.94
CA ALA A 27 4.04 -13.37 3.30
C ALA A 27 3.14 -13.12 4.51
N LEU A 28 2.07 -13.90 4.67
CA LEU A 28 1.21 -13.91 5.85
C LEU A 28 1.98 -14.30 7.11
N ASP A 29 2.78 -15.36 7.04
CA ASP A 29 3.57 -15.83 8.18
C ASP A 29 4.61 -14.79 8.61
N ILE A 30 5.31 -14.19 7.64
CA ILE A 30 6.26 -13.11 7.92
C ILE A 30 5.55 -11.89 8.53
N LEU A 31 4.36 -11.56 8.04
CA LEU A 31 3.59 -10.42 8.56
C LEU A 31 3.17 -10.68 10.01
N ARG A 32 2.63 -11.87 10.32
CA ARG A 32 2.25 -12.27 11.68
C ARG A 32 3.44 -12.26 12.64
N GLN A 33 4.58 -12.82 12.23
CA GLN A 33 5.81 -12.80 13.03
C GLN A 33 6.29 -11.36 13.29
N ASN A 34 6.25 -10.50 12.28
CA ASN A 34 6.63 -9.11 12.43
C ASN A 34 5.67 -8.33 13.35
N CYS A 35 4.36 -8.59 13.28
CA CYS A 35 3.39 -7.98 14.19
C CYS A 35 3.68 -8.38 15.65
N ALA A 36 3.93 -9.65 15.91
CA ALA A 36 4.29 -10.15 17.24
C ALA A 36 5.61 -9.54 17.74
N TYR A 37 6.67 -9.59 16.92
CA TYR A 37 7.99 -9.07 17.28
C TYR A 37 7.98 -7.57 17.57
N LEU A 38 7.21 -6.78 16.80
CA LEU A 38 7.12 -5.33 16.93
C LEU A 38 5.97 -4.87 17.84
N GLN A 39 5.26 -5.79 18.47
CA GLN A 39 4.13 -5.52 19.37
C GLN A 39 3.07 -4.62 18.72
N ALA A 40 2.72 -4.92 17.46
CA ALA A 40 1.71 -4.18 16.70
C ALA A 40 0.32 -4.83 16.94
N GLU A 41 -0.24 -4.61 18.11
CA GLU A 41 -1.50 -5.25 18.58
C GLU A 41 -2.74 -4.76 17.83
N ASN A 42 -2.66 -3.56 17.25
CA ASN A 42 -3.73 -2.95 16.45
C ASN A 42 -3.66 -3.31 14.96
N VAL A 43 -2.99 -4.41 14.58
CA VAL A 43 -2.98 -4.96 13.22
C VAL A 43 -3.76 -6.26 13.17
N THR A 44 -4.85 -6.28 12.42
CA THR A 44 -5.56 -7.52 12.07
C THR A 44 -5.06 -8.02 10.72
N VAL A 45 -4.47 -9.23 10.70
CA VAL A 45 -3.96 -9.86 9.48
C VAL A 45 -5.05 -10.75 8.88
N LEU A 46 -5.41 -10.48 7.63
CA LEU A 46 -6.44 -11.20 6.87
C LEU A 46 -5.83 -11.93 5.70
N ALA A 47 -6.13 -13.22 5.61
CA ALA A 47 -5.71 -14.05 4.50
C ALA A 47 -6.75 -13.96 3.37
N GLY A 48 -6.34 -13.52 2.18
CA GLY A 48 -7.21 -13.44 1.03
C GLY A 48 -6.75 -12.39 0.02
N ARG A 49 -7.45 -12.34 -1.09
CA ARG A 49 -7.23 -11.31 -2.11
C ARG A 49 -7.99 -10.05 -1.74
N ALA A 50 -7.38 -8.88 -1.98
CA ALA A 50 -7.97 -7.59 -1.61
C ALA A 50 -9.37 -7.39 -2.22
N GLU A 51 -9.53 -7.77 -3.49
CA GLU A 51 -10.80 -7.64 -4.21
C GLU A 51 -11.95 -8.52 -3.67
N THR A 52 -11.63 -9.53 -2.87
CA THR A 52 -12.65 -10.40 -2.24
C THR A 52 -12.92 -10.03 -0.79
N VAL A 53 -11.92 -9.56 -0.07
CA VAL A 53 -11.99 -9.29 1.37
C VAL A 53 -12.47 -7.87 1.69
N LEU A 54 -12.25 -6.91 0.77
CA LEU A 54 -12.50 -5.49 1.02
C LEU A 54 -13.97 -5.20 1.41
N SER A 55 -14.93 -5.92 0.83
CA SER A 55 -16.35 -5.76 1.11
C SER A 55 -16.79 -6.21 2.50
N GLU A 56 -15.97 -7.05 3.16
CA GLU A 56 -16.24 -7.59 4.49
C GLU A 56 -15.64 -6.72 5.61
N LEU A 57 -14.81 -5.73 5.22
CA LEU A 57 -14.12 -4.87 6.16
C LEU A 57 -14.96 -3.65 6.55
N PRO A 58 -14.74 -3.11 7.76
CA PRO A 58 -15.27 -1.79 8.10
C PRO A 58 -14.82 -0.74 7.10
N VAL A 59 -15.67 0.25 6.84
CA VAL A 59 -15.36 1.36 5.92
C VAL A 59 -14.12 2.10 6.44
N PRO A 60 -13.02 2.12 5.69
CA PRO A 60 -11.76 2.70 6.16
C PRO A 60 -11.74 4.23 6.04
N ASP A 61 -10.83 4.87 6.76
CA ASP A 61 -10.47 6.28 6.56
C ASP A 61 -9.35 6.44 5.52
N CYS A 62 -8.45 5.45 5.47
CA CYS A 62 -7.32 5.44 4.56
C CYS A 62 -7.07 4.03 4.02
N ILE A 63 -6.72 3.95 2.74
CA ILE A 63 -6.33 2.70 2.06
C ILE A 63 -4.95 2.87 1.46
N PHE A 64 -4.05 1.93 1.75
CA PHE A 64 -2.74 1.82 1.11
C PHE A 64 -2.66 0.55 0.26
N ILE A 65 -2.32 0.70 -1.02
CA ILE A 65 -2.14 -0.41 -1.97
C ILE A 65 -0.66 -0.49 -2.35
N GLY A 66 0.02 -1.54 -1.87
CA GLY A 66 1.45 -1.78 -2.14
C GLY A 66 1.74 -2.64 -3.37
N GLY A 67 0.72 -3.26 -3.94
CA GLY A 67 0.78 -4.11 -5.13
C GLY A 67 -0.53 -4.83 -5.29
N SER A 68 -1.06 -4.90 -6.51
CA SER A 68 -2.39 -5.43 -6.79
C SER A 68 -2.38 -6.66 -7.70
N ASN A 69 -1.22 -6.99 -8.32
CA ASN A 69 -1.12 -8.09 -9.29
C ASN A 69 -2.24 -8.06 -10.36
N GLY A 70 -2.53 -6.87 -10.90
CA GLY A 70 -3.55 -6.66 -11.92
C GLY A 70 -4.98 -6.51 -11.37
N ALA A 71 -5.20 -6.60 -10.05
CA ALA A 71 -6.52 -6.43 -9.45
C ALA A 71 -6.88 -4.96 -9.14
N PHE A 72 -6.00 -4.01 -9.48
CA PHE A 72 -6.20 -2.59 -9.15
C PHE A 72 -7.51 -2.02 -9.69
N PRO A 73 -7.93 -2.28 -10.95
CA PRO A 73 -9.19 -1.75 -11.46
C PRO A 73 -10.41 -2.20 -10.63
N GLU A 74 -10.44 -3.47 -10.22
CA GLU A 74 -11.53 -4.02 -9.42
C GLU A 74 -11.54 -3.46 -8.00
N ILE A 75 -10.38 -3.35 -7.38
CA ILE A 75 -10.21 -2.74 -6.05
C ILE A 75 -10.66 -1.28 -6.10
N LEU A 76 -10.25 -0.52 -7.13
CA LEU A 76 -10.64 0.88 -7.30
C LEU A 76 -12.16 1.03 -7.46
N ARG A 77 -12.79 0.14 -8.24
CA ARG A 77 -14.25 0.14 -8.41
C ARG A 77 -14.98 -0.04 -7.08
N GLN A 78 -14.51 -0.92 -6.21
CA GLN A 78 -15.07 -1.11 -4.86
C GLN A 78 -14.83 0.11 -3.97
N ILE A 79 -13.64 0.71 -4.01
CA ILE A 79 -13.34 1.94 -3.27
C ILE A 79 -14.27 3.07 -3.68
N GLN A 80 -14.55 3.25 -4.97
CA GLN A 80 -15.47 4.27 -5.47
C GLN A 80 -16.92 4.08 -4.99
N GLN A 81 -17.30 2.89 -4.56
CA GLN A 81 -18.62 2.58 -4.00
C GLN A 81 -18.72 2.83 -2.49
N LEU A 82 -17.61 3.09 -1.81
CA LEU A 82 -17.62 3.35 -0.36
C LEU A 82 -18.51 4.55 -0.02
N PRO A 83 -19.24 4.49 1.10
CA PRO A 83 -20.27 5.50 1.46
C PRO A 83 -19.68 6.84 1.91
N LYS A 84 -18.38 6.92 2.11
CA LYS A 84 -17.66 8.15 2.50
C LYS A 84 -16.36 8.33 1.71
N SER A 85 -15.84 9.54 1.73
CA SER A 85 -14.51 9.83 1.20
C SER A 85 -13.43 9.11 2.00
N VAL A 86 -12.45 8.54 1.30
CA VAL A 86 -11.30 7.84 1.89
C VAL A 86 -10.01 8.37 1.27
N ARG A 87 -8.94 8.44 2.04
CA ARG A 87 -7.61 8.72 1.50
C ARG A 87 -7.06 7.45 0.86
N LEU A 88 -6.79 7.48 -0.44
CA LEU A 88 -6.19 6.38 -1.19
C LEU A 88 -4.72 6.70 -1.48
N VAL A 89 -3.84 5.76 -1.17
CA VAL A 89 -2.42 5.81 -1.54
C VAL A 89 -2.05 4.52 -2.26
N VAL A 90 -1.49 4.65 -3.46
CA VAL A 90 -1.04 3.51 -4.27
C VAL A 90 0.44 3.63 -4.56
N SER A 91 1.21 2.57 -4.31
CA SER A 91 2.61 2.51 -4.71
C SER A 91 2.78 1.68 -5.97
N ALA A 92 3.43 2.25 -6.99
CA ALA A 92 3.71 1.61 -8.27
C ALA A 92 5.21 1.61 -8.56
N VAL A 93 5.75 0.42 -8.83
CA VAL A 93 7.18 0.21 -9.10
C VAL A 93 7.42 -0.04 -10.59
N THR A 94 6.60 -0.89 -11.23
CA THR A 94 6.75 -1.23 -12.65
C THR A 94 6.12 -0.17 -13.55
N LEU A 95 6.65 -0.02 -14.76
CA LEU A 95 6.12 0.94 -15.75
C LEU A 95 4.66 0.62 -16.10
N GLU A 96 4.32 -0.66 -16.20
CA GLU A 96 2.96 -1.12 -16.49
C GLU A 96 1.98 -0.68 -15.38
N THR A 97 2.35 -0.91 -14.12
CA THR A 97 1.53 -0.49 -12.97
C THR A 97 1.45 1.05 -12.90
N GLN A 98 2.54 1.76 -13.16
CA GLN A 98 2.54 3.23 -13.18
C GLN A 98 1.60 3.76 -14.26
N ALA A 99 1.64 3.19 -15.48
CA ALA A 99 0.75 3.57 -16.56
C ALA A 99 -0.73 3.27 -16.22
N GLU A 100 -1.04 2.07 -15.72
CA GLU A 100 -2.39 1.68 -15.32
C GLU A 100 -2.94 2.61 -14.24
N VAL A 101 -2.19 2.84 -13.16
CA VAL A 101 -2.62 3.69 -12.05
C VAL A 101 -2.78 5.14 -12.49
N THR A 102 -1.87 5.66 -13.33
CA THR A 102 -1.98 7.01 -13.89
C THR A 102 -3.27 7.17 -14.68
N GLN A 103 -3.57 6.23 -15.58
CA GLN A 103 -4.78 6.27 -16.40
C GLN A 103 -6.06 6.21 -15.56
N LEU A 104 -6.08 5.34 -14.54
CA LEU A 104 -7.27 5.12 -13.74
C LEU A 104 -7.53 6.23 -12.71
N LEU A 105 -6.48 6.94 -12.27
CA LEU A 105 -6.60 7.99 -11.26
C LEU A 105 -6.46 9.41 -11.82
N GLN A 106 -6.30 9.61 -13.15
CA GLN A 106 -6.06 10.93 -13.76
C GLN A 106 -7.08 12.00 -13.35
N ASP A 107 -8.34 11.61 -13.15
CA ASP A 107 -9.44 12.51 -12.79
C ASP A 107 -9.81 12.42 -11.29
N ALA A 108 -9.00 11.71 -10.50
CA ALA A 108 -9.29 11.53 -9.07
C ALA A 108 -9.09 12.85 -8.29
N PRO A 109 -10.01 13.19 -7.37
CA PRO A 109 -9.89 14.40 -6.56
C PRO A 109 -8.59 14.42 -5.75
N GLN A 110 -7.92 15.59 -5.73
CA GLN A 110 -6.69 15.82 -4.97
C GLN A 110 -5.56 14.83 -5.32
N LEU A 111 -5.44 14.47 -6.59
CA LEU A 111 -4.37 13.58 -7.03
C LEU A 111 -3.00 14.27 -6.91
N GLU A 112 -2.12 13.62 -6.18
CA GLU A 112 -0.70 13.94 -6.08
C GLU A 112 0.11 12.73 -6.54
N ILE A 113 1.13 12.94 -7.39
CA ILE A 113 2.05 11.89 -7.83
C ILE A 113 3.43 12.25 -7.31
N ILE A 114 3.95 11.42 -6.40
CA ILE A 114 5.19 11.67 -5.67
C ILE A 114 6.22 10.62 -6.08
N PRO A 115 7.29 10.99 -6.81
CA PRO A 115 8.38 10.07 -7.10
C PRO A 115 9.28 9.90 -5.86
N VAL A 116 9.59 8.66 -5.52
CA VAL A 116 10.50 8.29 -4.44
C VAL A 116 11.72 7.62 -5.03
N PHE A 117 12.86 8.26 -4.89
CA PHE A 117 14.17 7.72 -5.28
C PHE A 117 14.95 7.34 -4.03
N SER A 118 15.49 6.15 -4.00
CA SER A 118 16.31 5.67 -2.89
C SER A 118 17.43 4.77 -3.40
N GLY A 119 18.43 4.56 -2.57
CA GLY A 119 19.59 3.74 -2.90
C GLY A 119 20.49 3.56 -1.70
N GLN A 120 21.54 2.79 -1.89
CA GLN A 120 22.57 2.60 -0.87
C GLN A 120 23.96 2.79 -1.47
N SER A 121 24.93 3.16 -0.66
CA SER A 121 26.32 3.12 -1.08
C SER A 121 26.88 1.70 -0.95
N ARG A 122 27.72 1.31 -1.92
CA ARG A 122 28.46 0.07 -1.91
C ARG A 122 29.96 0.35 -2.09
N LYS A 123 30.80 -0.28 -1.29
CA LYS A 123 32.25 -0.20 -1.44
C LYS A 123 32.70 -1.06 -2.62
N VAL A 124 33.48 -0.46 -3.53
CA VAL A 124 34.12 -1.13 -4.67
C VAL A 124 35.60 -0.73 -4.68
N GLY A 125 36.43 -1.64 -4.23
CA GLY A 125 37.87 -1.34 -4.01
C GLY A 125 38.03 -0.23 -2.95
N ARG A 126 38.66 0.88 -3.33
CA ARG A 126 38.84 2.08 -2.46
C ARG A 126 37.75 3.13 -2.58
N TYR A 127 36.75 2.91 -3.46
CA TYR A 127 35.67 3.88 -3.74
C TYR A 127 34.33 3.42 -3.15
N HIS A 128 33.44 4.37 -2.93
CA HIS A 128 32.03 4.12 -2.63
C HIS A 128 31.20 4.55 -3.84
N VAL A 129 30.38 3.63 -4.36
CA VAL A 129 29.46 3.88 -5.48
C VAL A 129 28.04 3.87 -4.96
N LEU A 130 27.20 4.76 -5.50
CA LEU A 130 25.76 4.72 -5.25
C LEU A 130 25.14 3.61 -6.11
N GLN A 131 24.39 2.74 -5.45
CA GLN A 131 23.56 1.73 -6.09
C GLN A 131 22.09 2.13 -5.89
N PRO A 132 21.40 2.65 -6.93
CA PRO A 132 20.01 3.04 -6.81
C PRO A 132 19.11 1.80 -6.71
N TYR A 133 18.02 1.94 -5.97
CA TYR A 133 16.89 1.03 -6.04
C TYR A 133 15.93 1.46 -7.15
N HIS A 134 14.97 0.58 -7.48
CA HIS A 134 13.93 0.93 -8.43
C HIS A 134 13.14 2.14 -7.91
N PRO A 135 12.92 3.17 -8.72
CA PRO A 135 12.08 4.29 -8.35
C PRO A 135 10.64 3.81 -8.11
N VAL A 136 9.99 4.41 -7.14
CA VAL A 136 8.60 4.13 -6.80
C VAL A 136 7.80 5.39 -7.03
N LEU A 137 6.67 5.31 -7.73
CA LEU A 137 5.69 6.39 -7.74
C LEU A 137 4.63 6.11 -6.67
N LEU A 138 4.37 7.11 -5.83
CA LEU A 138 3.25 7.12 -4.91
C LEU A 138 2.15 8.00 -5.51
N PHE A 139 0.98 7.42 -5.70
CA PHE A 139 -0.23 8.12 -6.11
C PHE A 139 -1.09 8.31 -4.88
N ALA A 140 -1.38 9.54 -4.51
CA ALA A 140 -2.20 9.85 -3.35
C ALA A 140 -3.39 10.70 -3.80
N CYS A 141 -4.62 10.26 -3.50
CA CYS A 141 -5.84 10.94 -3.90
C CYS A 141 -6.98 10.67 -2.92
N THR A 142 -8.14 11.25 -3.19
CA THR A 142 -9.38 10.94 -2.48
C THR A 142 -10.20 9.96 -3.31
N GLY A 143 -10.61 8.84 -2.71
CA GLY A 143 -11.54 7.86 -3.25
C GLY A 143 -12.88 7.88 -2.51
N GLY A 144 -13.83 7.05 -2.94
CA GLY A 144 -15.17 6.97 -2.36
C GLY A 144 -16.11 8.08 -2.83
N LYS A 145 -17.32 8.11 -2.27
CA LYS A 145 -18.32 9.13 -2.58
C LYS A 145 -18.00 10.40 -1.80
N SER A 146 -17.93 11.53 -2.50
CA SER A 146 -17.96 12.84 -1.84
C SER A 146 -19.34 13.02 -1.18
N SER A 147 -19.33 13.38 0.08
CA SER A 147 -20.53 13.77 0.83
C SER A 147 -21.10 15.04 0.27
#